data_9a4f8a2cbe62d23b2a71f160851edab9
#
_entry.id   9a4f8a2cbe62d23b2a71f160851edab9
#
_cell.length_a   1.000
_cell.length_b   1.000
_cell.length_c   1.000
_cell.angle_alpha   90.00
_cell.angle_beta   90.00
_cell.angle_gamma   90.00
#
_symmetry.space_group_name_H-M   'P 1'
#
loop_
_entity.id
_entity.type
_entity.pdbx_description
1 polymer ?
#
loop_
_entity_poly.entity_id
_entity_poly.type
_entity_poly.pdbx_seq_one_letter_code
_entity_poly.pdbx_strand_id
1 'polypeptide(L)'
;MTGPSDSMPSHPVPPDSRYDNQRWLRLWRDQQQSSFHQLAVNPLLSRFWQKLGLKRSHRVLVPLCGKSLDMLWLAEQGHEVVGIELSPIAVEAFFKERDLQAKKQRIGNFVRWRAKTISIWCGDFFALSSKQIGRIDAVFDRAALTALPPESR
;
A
#
# COMPACT_ATOMS: atom_id res chain seq x y z
N MET A 1 41.36 -20.96 26.81
CA MET A 1 40.05 -20.33 26.85
C MET A 1 39.47 -20.43 25.46
N THR A 2 38.59 -21.36 25.28
CA THR A 2 37.80 -21.45 24.07
C THR A 2 36.64 -20.52 24.25
N GLY A 3 36.59 -19.42 23.48
CA GLY A 3 35.38 -18.61 23.39
C GLY A 3 34.20 -19.42 22.91
N PRO A 4 32.96 -19.03 23.23
CA PRO A 4 31.80 -19.71 22.71
C PRO A 4 31.87 -19.58 21.17
N SER A 5 31.81 -20.73 20.50
CA SER A 5 31.57 -20.75 19.09
C SER A 5 30.18 -20.20 18.86
N ASP A 6 30.08 -18.95 18.43
CA ASP A 6 28.87 -18.39 17.88
C ASP A 6 28.55 -19.19 16.61
N SER A 7 27.87 -20.30 16.80
CA SER A 7 27.22 -20.95 15.69
C SER A 7 26.07 -20.07 15.28
N MET A 8 26.30 -19.27 14.24
CA MET A 8 25.18 -18.61 13.56
C MET A 8 24.12 -19.66 13.21
N PRO A 9 22.85 -19.39 13.49
CA PRO A 9 21.79 -20.31 13.11
C PRO A 9 21.88 -20.50 11.59
N SER A 10 22.02 -21.74 11.17
CA SER A 10 22.20 -22.13 9.77
C SER A 10 20.95 -21.95 8.90
N HIS A 11 19.86 -21.44 9.48
CA HIS A 11 18.62 -21.16 8.77
C HIS A 11 18.30 -19.69 8.90
N PRO A 12 18.00 -19.00 7.78
CA PRO A 12 17.47 -17.67 7.85
C PRO A 12 16.17 -17.74 8.67
N VAL A 13 16.14 -16.98 9.75
CA VAL A 13 14.89 -16.74 10.48
C VAL A 13 13.93 -16.16 9.47
N PRO A 14 12.74 -16.73 9.26
CA PRO A 14 11.78 -16.14 8.36
C PRO A 14 11.56 -14.71 8.79
N PRO A 15 11.52 -13.75 7.86
CA PRO A 15 11.33 -12.37 8.23
C PRO A 15 10.05 -12.30 9.04
N ASP A 16 10.16 -11.83 10.25
CA ASP A 16 8.99 -11.53 11.03
C ASP A 16 8.31 -10.36 10.33
N SER A 17 7.22 -10.63 9.62
CA SER A 17 6.44 -9.62 8.92
C SER A 17 6.08 -8.45 9.84
N ARG A 18 5.94 -8.74 11.15
CA ARG A 18 5.72 -7.71 12.18
C ARG A 18 6.89 -6.74 12.30
N TYR A 19 8.12 -7.21 12.01
CA TYR A 19 9.32 -6.38 12.07
C TYR A 19 9.35 -5.36 10.95
N ASP A 20 9.00 -5.79 9.74
CA ASP A 20 8.92 -4.90 8.58
C ASP A 20 7.77 -3.90 8.74
N ASN A 21 6.62 -4.37 9.22
CA ASN A 21 5.47 -3.53 9.49
C ASN A 21 5.80 -2.43 10.51
N GLN A 22 6.53 -2.75 11.58
CA GLN A 22 6.95 -1.76 12.57
C GLN A 22 7.89 -0.71 11.98
N ARG A 23 8.78 -1.12 11.07
CA ARG A 23 9.65 -0.19 10.36
C ARG A 23 8.84 0.82 9.54
N TRP A 24 7.88 0.37 8.73
CA TRP A 24 7.06 1.25 7.92
C TRP A 24 6.18 2.18 8.76
N LEU A 25 5.60 1.68 9.84
CA LEU A 25 4.82 2.50 10.77
C LEU A 25 5.67 3.60 11.41
N ARG A 26 6.93 3.31 11.76
CA ARG A 26 7.86 4.31 12.29
C ARG A 26 8.21 5.37 11.25
N LEU A 27 8.49 4.98 10.01
CA LEU A 27 8.81 5.92 8.95
C LEU A 27 7.67 6.93 8.71
N TRP A 28 6.42 6.48 8.76
CA TRP A 28 5.28 7.38 8.67
C TRP A 28 5.12 8.26 9.89
N ARG A 29 5.25 7.70 11.08
CA ARG A 29 5.14 8.43 12.35
C ARG A 29 6.22 9.52 12.47
N ASP A 30 7.44 9.21 12.08
CA ASP A 30 8.59 10.11 12.21
C ASP A 30 8.73 11.04 11.00
N GLN A 31 7.76 11.03 10.10
CA GLN A 31 7.71 11.85 8.88
C GLN A 31 8.93 11.66 7.96
N GLN A 32 9.48 10.46 7.92
CA GLN A 32 10.63 10.10 7.09
C GLN A 32 10.22 9.53 5.72
N GLN A 33 8.98 9.75 5.31
CA GLN A 33 8.43 9.27 4.05
C GLN A 33 9.04 9.94 2.80
N SER A 34 9.82 11.00 2.96
CA SER A 34 10.46 11.69 1.84
C SER A 34 11.39 10.80 1.02
N SER A 35 11.90 9.73 1.63
CA SER A 35 12.77 8.77 0.95
C SER A 35 12.02 7.85 -0.03
N PHE A 36 10.72 7.68 0.13
CA PHE A 36 9.90 6.78 -0.70
C PHE A 36 8.62 7.40 -1.24
N HIS A 37 8.13 8.50 -0.64
CA HIS A 37 6.92 9.19 -1.09
C HIS A 37 7.23 10.14 -2.23
N GLN A 38 6.46 10.04 -3.31
CA GLN A 38 6.56 10.94 -4.45
C GLN A 38 5.48 12.02 -4.39
N LEU A 39 5.87 13.26 -4.69
CA LEU A 39 4.99 14.44 -4.65
C LEU A 39 4.19 14.65 -5.93
N ALA A 40 4.39 13.80 -6.94
CA ALA A 40 3.72 13.89 -8.23
C ALA A 40 3.24 12.51 -8.70
N VAL A 41 2.31 12.51 -9.64
CA VAL A 41 1.88 11.29 -10.33
C VAL A 41 3.08 10.68 -11.05
N ASN A 42 3.20 9.35 -10.98
CA ASN A 42 4.27 8.64 -11.67
C ASN A 42 4.16 8.85 -13.20
N PRO A 43 5.19 9.37 -13.87
CA PRO A 43 5.14 9.63 -15.31
C PRO A 43 4.91 8.39 -16.16
N LEU A 44 5.39 7.24 -15.71
CA LEU A 44 5.19 5.96 -16.42
C LEU A 44 3.72 5.55 -16.36
N LEU A 45 3.05 5.81 -15.24
CA LEU A 45 1.63 5.54 -15.09
C LEU A 45 0.82 6.36 -16.12
N SER A 46 0.97 7.66 -16.11
CA SER A 46 0.23 8.54 -17.02
C SER A 46 0.54 8.28 -18.48
N ARG A 47 1.77 7.86 -18.80
CA ARG A 47 2.21 7.60 -20.17
C ARG A 47 1.71 6.27 -20.74
N PHE A 48 1.69 5.21 -19.91
CA PHE A 48 1.46 3.85 -20.41
C PHE A 48 0.12 3.25 -20.01
N TRP A 49 -0.60 3.86 -19.06
CA TRP A 49 -1.84 3.30 -18.53
C TRP A 49 -2.89 3.02 -19.60
N GLN A 50 -3.04 3.93 -20.57
CA GLN A 50 -4.02 3.82 -21.64
C GLN A 50 -3.81 2.59 -22.54
N LYS A 51 -2.57 2.11 -22.62
CA LYS A 51 -2.23 0.92 -23.40
C LYS A 51 -2.82 -0.37 -22.84
N LEU A 52 -3.26 -0.37 -21.59
CA LEU A 52 -3.91 -1.52 -20.98
C LEU A 52 -5.36 -1.73 -21.49
N GLY A 53 -5.93 -0.75 -22.14
CA GLY A 53 -7.29 -0.86 -22.69
C GLY A 53 -8.38 -1.03 -21.62
N LEU A 54 -8.15 -0.56 -20.40
CA LEU A 54 -9.11 -0.66 -19.32
C LEU A 54 -10.30 0.27 -19.55
N LYS A 55 -11.48 -0.23 -19.27
CA LYS A 55 -12.70 0.57 -19.29
C LYS A 55 -12.82 1.41 -18.03
N ARG A 56 -13.59 2.50 -18.11
CA ARG A 56 -14.01 3.24 -16.93
C ARG A 56 -14.73 2.29 -15.97
N SER A 57 -14.66 2.57 -14.68
CA SER A 57 -15.19 1.73 -13.60
C SER A 57 -14.48 0.39 -13.36
N HIS A 58 -13.48 0.02 -14.14
CA HIS A 58 -12.62 -1.11 -13.77
C HIS A 58 -11.93 -0.84 -12.44
N ARG A 59 -11.79 -1.87 -11.63
CA ARG A 59 -11.20 -1.77 -10.30
C ARG A 59 -9.70 -1.97 -10.35
N VAL A 60 -8.97 -1.00 -9.80
CA VAL A 60 -7.50 -0.99 -9.76
C VAL A 60 -7.02 -1.11 -8.34
N LEU A 61 -6.19 -2.11 -8.08
CA LEU A 61 -5.54 -2.32 -6.80
C LEU A 61 -4.20 -1.58 -6.76
N VAL A 62 -3.97 -0.84 -5.68
CA VAL A 62 -2.70 -0.16 -5.42
C VAL A 62 -2.15 -0.65 -4.08
N PRO A 63 -1.28 -1.67 -4.08
CA PRO A 63 -0.71 -2.20 -2.84
C PRO A 63 0.30 -1.22 -2.25
N LEU A 64 0.39 -1.19 -0.93
CA LEU A 64 1.29 -0.32 -0.17
C LEU A 64 1.20 1.15 -0.63
N CYS A 65 -0.02 1.64 -0.72
CA CYS A 65 -0.32 2.86 -1.46
C CYS A 65 0.21 4.15 -0.80
N GLY A 66 0.44 4.14 0.52
CA GLY A 66 0.81 5.35 1.24
C GLY A 66 -0.21 6.46 1.04
N LYS A 67 0.25 7.65 0.71
CA LYS A 67 -0.57 8.79 0.30
C LYS A 67 -0.32 9.19 -1.16
N SER A 68 -0.22 8.19 -2.02
CA SER A 68 0.16 8.34 -3.43
C SER A 68 -0.86 9.14 -4.24
N LEU A 69 -0.38 10.13 -4.98
CA LEU A 69 -1.16 10.89 -5.95
C LEU A 69 -1.63 10.03 -7.13
N ASP A 70 -0.99 8.90 -7.36
CA ASP A 70 -1.37 7.97 -8.43
C ASP A 70 -2.81 7.47 -8.24
N MET A 71 -3.25 7.29 -6.99
CA MET A 71 -4.63 6.90 -6.70
C MET A 71 -5.65 7.95 -7.16
N LEU A 72 -5.36 9.23 -6.98
CA LEU A 72 -6.22 10.30 -7.46
C LEU A 72 -6.27 10.33 -8.98
N TRP A 73 -5.11 10.18 -9.62
CA TRP A 73 -5.05 10.16 -11.08
C TRP A 73 -5.86 8.99 -11.65
N LEU A 74 -5.75 7.80 -11.06
CA LEU A 74 -6.53 6.63 -11.47
C LEU A 74 -8.04 6.87 -11.28
N ALA A 75 -8.44 7.48 -10.19
CA ALA A 75 -9.83 7.85 -9.95
C ALA A 75 -10.34 8.86 -10.98
N GLU A 76 -9.52 9.83 -11.38
CA GLU A 76 -9.84 10.80 -12.42
C GLU A 76 -10.03 10.14 -13.79
N GLN A 77 -9.35 9.03 -14.05
CA GLN A 77 -9.57 8.22 -15.25
C GLN A 77 -10.89 7.45 -15.22
N GLY A 78 -11.62 7.53 -14.13
CA GLY A 78 -12.92 6.89 -13.96
C GLY A 78 -12.88 5.52 -13.30
N HIS A 79 -11.72 5.08 -12.80
CA HIS A 79 -11.56 3.78 -12.15
C HIS A 79 -12.04 3.81 -10.70
N GLU A 80 -12.47 2.67 -10.21
CA GLU A 80 -12.60 2.41 -8.78
C GLU A 80 -11.23 1.99 -8.25
N VAL A 81 -10.71 2.75 -7.29
CA VAL A 81 -9.36 2.54 -6.75
C VAL A 81 -9.44 1.87 -5.39
N VAL A 82 -8.72 0.78 -5.24
CA VAL A 82 -8.60 0.04 -3.97
C VAL A 82 -7.16 0.11 -3.51
N GLY A 83 -6.88 0.96 -2.55
CA GLY A 83 -5.57 1.07 -1.91
C GLY A 83 -5.48 0.18 -0.68
N ILE A 84 -4.29 -0.27 -0.37
CA ILE A 84 -3.98 -0.99 0.87
C ILE A 84 -2.78 -0.33 1.50
N GLU A 85 -2.92 0.08 2.75
CA GLU A 85 -1.85 0.75 3.49
C GLU A 85 -1.87 0.30 4.95
N LEU A 86 -0.69 0.02 5.49
CA LEU A 86 -0.52 -0.40 6.87
C LEU A 86 -0.69 0.76 7.86
N SER A 87 -0.20 1.95 7.51
CA SER A 87 -0.14 3.10 8.41
C SER A 87 -1.43 3.91 8.43
N PRO A 88 -2.13 4.01 9.57
CA PRO A 88 -3.27 4.92 9.70
C PRO A 88 -2.89 6.38 9.47
N ILE A 89 -1.66 6.76 9.80
CA ILE A 89 -1.15 8.13 9.59
C ILE A 89 -1.11 8.46 8.10
N ALA A 90 -0.63 7.52 7.27
CA ALA A 90 -0.58 7.70 5.82
C ALA A 90 -1.97 7.79 5.21
N VAL A 91 -2.89 6.94 5.65
CA VAL A 91 -4.27 6.93 5.16
C VAL A 91 -4.99 8.24 5.51
N GLU A 92 -4.89 8.66 6.75
CA GLU A 92 -5.48 9.93 7.20
C GLU A 92 -4.90 11.11 6.42
N ALA A 93 -3.57 11.15 6.25
CA ALA A 93 -2.90 12.20 5.51
C ALA A 93 -3.36 12.26 4.04
N PHE A 94 -3.55 11.11 3.40
CA PHE A 94 -4.05 11.05 2.03
C PHE A 94 -5.37 11.80 1.88
N PHE A 95 -6.36 11.48 2.72
CA PHE A 95 -7.69 12.10 2.62
C PHE A 95 -7.69 13.56 3.07
N LYS A 96 -6.96 13.85 4.14
CA LYS A 96 -6.90 15.22 4.71
C LYS A 96 -6.21 16.20 3.76
N GLU A 97 -5.08 15.83 3.18
CA GLU A 97 -4.32 16.68 2.27
C GLU A 97 -5.07 16.94 0.94
N ARG A 98 -6.08 16.13 0.62
CA ARG A 98 -6.91 16.26 -0.57
C ARG A 98 -8.29 16.83 -0.27
N ASP A 99 -8.54 17.23 0.97
CA ASP A 99 -9.84 17.71 1.42
C ASP A 99 -10.98 16.74 1.10
N LEU A 100 -10.69 15.46 1.25
CA LEU A 100 -11.67 14.39 1.05
C LEU A 100 -12.16 13.89 2.40
N GLN A 101 -13.48 13.88 2.57
CA GLN A 101 -14.12 13.35 3.77
C GLN A 101 -14.37 11.86 3.61
N ALA A 102 -13.56 11.05 4.26
CA ALA A 102 -13.69 9.60 4.20
C ALA A 102 -14.62 9.07 5.27
N LYS A 103 -15.44 8.11 4.88
CA LYS A 103 -16.20 7.27 5.81
C LYS A 103 -15.34 6.09 6.22
N LYS A 104 -15.28 5.83 7.52
CA LYS A 104 -14.50 4.72 8.08
C LYS A 104 -15.44 3.59 8.47
N GLN A 105 -15.04 2.37 8.15
CA GLN A 105 -15.77 1.16 8.55
C GLN A 105 -14.78 0.08 8.97
N ARG A 106 -14.97 -0.49 10.14
CA ARG A 106 -14.19 -1.64 10.57
C ARG A 106 -14.69 -2.91 9.89
N ILE A 107 -13.80 -3.64 9.24
CA ILE A 107 -14.08 -4.90 8.57
C ILE A 107 -12.99 -5.90 8.97
N GLY A 108 -13.31 -6.80 9.91
CA GLY A 108 -12.31 -7.71 10.46
C GLY A 108 -11.15 -6.96 11.13
N ASN A 109 -9.94 -7.23 10.70
CA ASN A 109 -8.72 -6.58 11.18
C ASN A 109 -8.36 -5.31 10.42
N PHE A 110 -9.24 -4.87 9.51
CA PHE A 110 -9.02 -3.68 8.70
C PHE A 110 -9.97 -2.56 9.09
N VAL A 111 -9.54 -1.33 8.83
CA VAL A 111 -10.42 -0.18 8.77
C VAL A 111 -10.43 0.30 7.32
N ARG A 112 -11.58 0.22 6.67
CA ARG A 112 -11.76 0.73 5.32
C ARG A 112 -12.16 2.20 5.37
N TRP A 113 -11.38 3.02 4.69
CA TRP A 113 -11.65 4.43 4.50
C TRP A 113 -12.12 4.64 3.07
N ARG A 114 -13.27 5.24 2.89
CA ARG A 114 -13.85 5.41 1.56
C ARG A 114 -14.30 6.85 1.32
N ALA A 115 -13.87 7.41 0.21
CA ALA A 115 -14.36 8.69 -0.31
C ALA A 115 -14.47 8.60 -1.85
N LYS A 116 -15.62 8.94 -2.41
CA LYS A 116 -15.88 8.83 -3.85
C LYS A 116 -15.59 7.40 -4.35
N THR A 117 -14.75 7.26 -5.37
CA THR A 117 -14.37 5.96 -5.95
C THR A 117 -13.08 5.39 -5.36
N ILE A 118 -12.55 6.00 -4.30
CA ILE A 118 -11.32 5.55 -3.64
C ILE A 118 -11.67 4.89 -2.32
N SER A 119 -11.22 3.65 -2.15
CA SER A 119 -11.26 2.93 -0.88
C SER A 119 -9.85 2.57 -0.47
N ILE A 120 -9.45 2.87 0.77
CA ILE A 120 -8.18 2.42 1.32
C ILE A 120 -8.45 1.49 2.50
N TRP A 121 -7.93 0.27 2.39
CA TRP A 121 -7.97 -0.72 3.45
C TRP A 121 -6.72 -0.56 4.31
N CYS A 122 -6.92 -0.04 5.51
CA CYS A 122 -5.83 0.17 6.47
C CYS A 122 -5.61 -1.10 7.29
N GLY A 123 -4.47 -1.73 7.09
CA GLY A 123 -4.08 -2.96 7.74
C GLY A 123 -2.95 -3.67 7.01
N ASP A 124 -2.64 -4.90 7.45
CA ASP A 124 -1.58 -5.69 6.85
C ASP A 124 -2.04 -6.28 5.50
N PHE A 125 -1.32 -5.94 4.43
CA PHE A 125 -1.58 -6.44 3.07
C PHE A 125 -1.73 -7.97 3.03
N PHE A 126 -0.88 -8.69 3.74
CA PHE A 126 -0.87 -10.16 3.73
C PHE A 126 -2.06 -10.79 4.46
N ALA A 127 -2.76 -10.02 5.29
CA ALA A 127 -3.97 -10.46 5.98
C ALA A 127 -5.25 -10.25 5.16
N LEU A 128 -5.16 -9.58 4.01
CA LEU A 128 -6.29 -9.26 3.16
C LEU A 128 -6.65 -10.44 2.27
N SER A 129 -7.92 -10.84 2.27
CA SER A 129 -8.42 -11.91 1.41
C SER A 129 -9.06 -11.37 0.14
N SER A 130 -9.03 -12.16 -0.92
CA SER A 130 -9.72 -11.83 -2.18
C SER A 130 -11.24 -11.69 -2.01
N LYS A 131 -11.82 -12.39 -1.03
CA LYS A 131 -13.25 -12.26 -0.71
C LYS A 131 -13.61 -10.89 -0.17
N GLN A 132 -12.68 -10.26 0.57
CA GLN A 132 -12.91 -8.94 1.17
C GLN A 132 -12.87 -7.83 0.13
N ILE A 133 -11.94 -7.87 -0.79
CA ILE A 133 -11.76 -6.82 -1.80
C ILE A 133 -12.55 -7.06 -3.09
N GLY A 134 -12.94 -8.30 -3.36
CA GLY A 134 -13.67 -8.66 -4.57
C GLY A 134 -12.83 -8.64 -5.83
N ARG A 135 -13.48 -8.50 -6.98
CA ARG A 135 -12.82 -8.52 -8.29
C ARG A 135 -11.87 -7.32 -8.47
N ILE A 136 -10.67 -7.60 -8.94
CA ILE A 136 -9.67 -6.61 -9.34
C ILE A 136 -9.37 -6.80 -10.82
N ASP A 137 -9.42 -5.74 -11.60
CA ASP A 137 -9.21 -5.75 -13.05
C ASP A 137 -7.75 -5.43 -13.41
N ALA A 138 -7.06 -4.64 -12.58
CA ALA A 138 -5.65 -4.30 -12.78
C ALA A 138 -4.97 -4.00 -11.45
N VAL A 139 -3.65 -4.14 -11.42
CA VAL A 139 -2.81 -3.79 -10.27
C VAL A 139 -1.80 -2.74 -10.72
N PHE A 140 -1.74 -1.64 -9.99
CA PHE A 140 -0.67 -0.67 -10.13
C PHE A 140 0.28 -0.80 -8.95
N ASP A 141 1.41 -1.45 -9.18
CA ASP A 141 2.48 -1.62 -8.21
C ASP A 141 3.68 -0.76 -8.61
N ARG A 142 3.92 0.32 -7.87
CA ARG A 142 5.04 1.21 -8.14
C ARG A 142 6.34 0.74 -7.50
N ALA A 143 6.27 0.27 -6.26
CA ALA A 143 7.46 -0.12 -5.49
C ALA A 143 7.18 -1.18 -4.42
N ALA A 144 5.98 -1.77 -4.38
CA ALA A 144 5.61 -2.71 -3.33
C ALA A 144 6.54 -3.93 -3.30
N LEU A 145 6.83 -4.51 -4.47
CA LEU A 145 7.72 -5.68 -4.56
C LEU A 145 9.14 -5.36 -4.11
N THR A 146 9.66 -4.16 -4.37
CA THR A 146 11.00 -3.76 -3.96
C THR A 146 11.05 -3.30 -2.50
N ALA A 147 9.93 -2.81 -1.96
CA ALA A 147 9.82 -2.40 -0.58
C ALA A 147 9.68 -3.58 0.38
N LEU A 148 9.19 -4.72 -0.10
CA LEU A 148 9.04 -5.94 0.70
C LEU A 148 10.36 -6.72 0.76
N PRO A 149 10.61 -7.46 1.86
CA PRO A 149 11.75 -8.37 1.93
C PRO A 149 11.64 -9.44 0.81
N PRO A 150 12.79 -9.96 0.31
CA PRO A 150 12.78 -10.94 -0.78
C PRO A 150 11.86 -12.14 -0.56
N GLU A 151 11.72 -12.58 0.68
CA GLU A 151 10.92 -13.75 1.07
C GLU A 151 9.39 -13.48 1.01
N SER A 152 9.01 -12.21 0.97
CA SER A 152 7.60 -11.78 0.95
C SER A 152 7.12 -11.34 -0.44
N ARG A 153 7.99 -11.39 -1.43
CA ARG A 153 7.69 -10.97 -2.80
C ARG A 153 6.93 -12.02 -3.59
#